data_681f3e2fdfc8f04ab855f01aea74bdfc
#
_entry.id   681f3e2fdfc8f04ab855f01aea74bdfc
#
_cell.length_a   1.000
_cell.length_b   1.000
_cell.length_c   1.000
_cell.angle_alpha   90.00
_cell.angle_beta   90.00
_cell.angle_gamma   90.00
#
_symmetry.space_group_name_H-M   'P 1'
#
loop_
_entity.id
_entity.type
_entity.pdbx_description
1 polymer ?
#
loop_
_entity_poly.entity_id
_entity_poly.type
_entity_poly.pdbx_seq_one_letter_code
_entity_poly.pdbx_strand_id
1 'polypeptide(L)'
;MNKSSKIAFGMLLGMALLGTACIGLCQESPVVNIMIDADIAPTHSADDVDVAGTALIKLINEIDPKKRNVTIFVSGGMATVYRLGVASQGTMANHELALYGNNTGEDLTILSNAEQEAILKDANNRLYHCYVCGGKHIDIRGFRPQGFEQNEDTLRILENLSIIYNAGFQQGLIYAPGHEEDAWPYLLDGFKLYAVPITTAKVNGEEAVLYDKYVKEQGLSGSQWQELLQSKFDENVRDGAPTVVIFSNLVSGNGEYLDAYRNFLDYAGSNGARFLTTLQLVEEAAAKDPGSTIPELEEARKGAMDVNPSEKGSVIVCPTCDEAKAEKGASIISYSVRKSKECLNCTDNGTINSTELA
;
A
#
# COMPACT_ATOMS: atom_id res chain seq x y z
N MET A 1 21.33 -23.31 78.82
CA MET A 1 21.85 -23.43 77.49
C MET A 1 20.75 -23.04 76.50
N ASN A 2 21.02 -21.98 75.77
CA ASN A 2 20.05 -21.15 75.05
C ASN A 2 19.37 -21.79 73.83
N LYS A 3 18.04 -21.77 73.82
CA LYS A 3 17.17 -22.11 72.71
C LYS A 3 16.73 -20.83 71.90
N SER A 4 17.63 -19.95 71.60
CA SER A 4 17.23 -18.65 70.95
C SER A 4 17.95 -18.34 69.63
N SER A 5 18.49 -19.33 68.91
CA SER A 5 19.33 -19.04 67.74
C SER A 5 18.88 -19.70 66.42
N LYS A 6 17.63 -20.20 66.31
CA LYS A 6 17.16 -20.89 65.09
C LYS A 6 15.96 -20.26 64.38
N ILE A 7 15.47 -19.10 64.83
CA ILE A 7 14.28 -18.45 64.21
C ILE A 7 14.69 -17.26 63.30
N ALA A 8 15.93 -16.78 63.36
CA ALA A 8 16.36 -15.60 62.56
C ALA A 8 16.86 -15.93 61.16
N PHE A 9 17.03 -17.19 60.74
CA PHE A 9 17.54 -17.55 59.40
C PHE A 9 16.48 -17.93 58.40
N GLY A 10 15.24 -18.09 58.83
CA GLY A 10 14.12 -18.47 57.94
C GLY A 10 13.40 -17.29 57.28
N MET A 11 13.56 -16.04 57.73
CA MET A 11 12.84 -14.88 57.23
C MET A 11 13.59 -14.05 56.21
N LEU A 12 14.87 -14.31 56.00
CA LEU A 12 15.67 -13.57 54.95
C LEU A 12 15.69 -14.26 53.58
N LEU A 13 15.24 -15.51 53.49
CA LEU A 13 15.16 -16.23 52.20
C LEU A 13 13.79 -16.08 51.52
N GLY A 14 12.79 -15.55 52.20
CA GLY A 14 11.42 -15.34 51.68
C GLY A 14 11.22 -14.02 50.96
N MET A 15 12.10 -13.03 51.11
CA MET A 15 11.98 -11.71 50.45
C MET A 15 12.78 -11.54 49.18
N ALA A 16 13.63 -12.50 48.79
CA ALA A 16 14.40 -12.44 47.54
C ALA A 16 13.70 -13.06 46.33
N LEU A 17 12.49 -13.66 46.52
CA LEU A 17 11.74 -14.34 45.48
C LEU A 17 10.50 -13.57 44.98
N LEU A 18 10.24 -12.36 45.49
CA LEU A 18 9.14 -11.50 45.04
C LEU A 18 9.57 -10.29 44.17
N GLY A 19 10.82 -10.22 43.79
CA GLY A 19 11.39 -9.11 43.01
C GLY A 19 11.62 -9.41 41.52
N THR A 20 11.27 -10.57 41.00
CA THR A 20 11.14 -10.81 39.57
C THR A 20 9.73 -10.48 39.10
N ALA A 21 9.27 -9.27 39.48
CA ALA A 21 8.13 -8.67 38.81
C ALA A 21 8.51 -8.46 37.35
N CYS A 22 7.81 -9.16 36.50
CA CYS A 22 7.62 -8.95 35.08
C CYS A 22 8.08 -7.57 34.60
N ILE A 23 9.34 -7.44 34.22
CA ILE A 23 9.69 -6.58 33.10
C ILE A 23 9.16 -7.35 31.88
N GLY A 24 7.84 -7.41 31.76
CA GLY A 24 7.22 -7.64 30.48
C GLY A 24 7.68 -6.48 29.63
N LEU A 25 8.75 -6.69 28.86
CA LEU A 25 9.06 -5.85 27.72
C LEU A 25 7.71 -5.74 27.00
N CYS A 26 7.10 -4.56 26.99
CA CYS A 26 6.03 -4.25 26.07
C CYS A 26 6.67 -4.41 24.68
N GLN A 27 6.65 -5.62 24.16
CA GLN A 27 7.05 -5.85 22.79
C GLN A 27 6.03 -5.08 21.95
N GLU A 28 6.48 -4.07 21.24
CA GLU A 28 5.61 -3.33 20.32
C GLU A 28 4.94 -4.34 19.38
N SER A 29 3.66 -4.10 19.07
CA SER A 29 2.94 -4.98 18.15
C SER A 29 3.66 -4.99 16.81
N PRO A 30 3.87 -6.17 16.19
CA PRO A 30 4.48 -6.27 14.87
C PRO A 30 3.81 -5.35 13.86
N VAL A 31 4.59 -4.78 12.96
CA VAL A 31 4.08 -3.89 11.92
C VAL A 31 4.17 -4.58 10.56
N VAL A 32 3.07 -4.56 9.83
CA VAL A 32 2.99 -5.06 8.45
C VAL A 32 2.46 -3.95 7.55
N ASN A 33 3.15 -3.69 6.46
CA ASN A 33 2.68 -2.83 5.38
C ASN A 33 2.49 -3.68 4.12
N ILE A 34 1.24 -3.78 3.68
CA ILE A 34 0.85 -4.46 2.45
C ILE A 34 0.72 -3.43 1.36
N MET A 35 1.47 -3.61 0.29
CA MET A 35 1.37 -2.85 -0.95
C MET A 35 0.72 -3.72 -2.02
N ILE A 36 -0.32 -3.23 -2.67
CA ILE A 36 -0.98 -3.92 -3.78
C ILE A 36 -0.74 -3.12 -5.06
N ASP A 37 -0.08 -3.74 -6.04
CA ASP A 37 0.01 -3.17 -7.38
C ASP A 37 -1.28 -3.43 -8.14
N ALA A 38 -1.97 -2.37 -8.50
CA ALA A 38 -3.13 -2.40 -9.36
C ALA A 38 -2.72 -2.00 -10.78
N ASP A 39 -2.45 -2.98 -11.61
CA ASP A 39 -1.97 -2.80 -12.97
C ASP A 39 -2.77 -3.66 -13.96
N ILE A 40 -2.63 -3.40 -15.24
CA ILE A 40 -3.20 -4.18 -16.35
C ILE A 40 -2.10 -4.80 -17.18
N ALA A 41 -2.41 -5.93 -17.83
CA ALA A 41 -1.46 -6.57 -18.73
C ALA A 41 -1.05 -5.61 -19.87
N PRO A 42 0.18 -5.72 -20.41
CA PRO A 42 0.71 -4.80 -21.41
C PRO A 42 -0.13 -4.68 -22.68
N THR A 43 -0.93 -5.69 -23.02
CA THR A 43 -1.76 -5.66 -24.24
C THR A 43 -2.95 -4.72 -24.13
N HIS A 44 -3.36 -4.35 -22.90
CA HIS A 44 -4.47 -3.45 -22.61
C HIS A 44 -5.77 -3.79 -23.36
N SER A 45 -5.99 -5.08 -23.67
CA SER A 45 -7.24 -5.53 -24.25
C SER A 45 -8.41 -5.37 -23.28
N ALA A 46 -9.65 -5.36 -23.78
CA ALA A 46 -10.82 -5.32 -22.90
C ALA A 46 -10.87 -6.53 -21.92
N ASP A 47 -10.45 -7.70 -22.39
CA ASP A 47 -10.37 -8.89 -21.56
C ASP A 47 -9.29 -8.75 -20.47
N ASP A 48 -8.13 -8.16 -20.78
CA ASP A 48 -7.08 -7.90 -19.78
C ASP A 48 -7.54 -6.94 -18.69
N VAL A 49 -8.29 -5.91 -19.07
CA VAL A 49 -8.89 -4.95 -18.14
C VAL A 49 -9.86 -5.65 -17.19
N ASP A 50 -10.71 -6.53 -17.70
CA ASP A 50 -11.67 -7.28 -16.90
C ASP A 50 -10.98 -8.29 -15.96
N VAL A 51 -9.93 -8.97 -16.43
CA VAL A 51 -9.11 -9.88 -15.63
C VAL A 51 -8.41 -9.12 -14.51
N ALA A 52 -7.73 -8.03 -14.84
CA ALA A 52 -7.00 -7.21 -13.87
C ALA A 52 -7.93 -6.62 -12.80
N GLY A 53 -9.07 -6.06 -13.20
CA GLY A 53 -10.06 -5.52 -12.27
C GLY A 53 -10.68 -6.59 -11.36
N THR A 54 -10.98 -7.78 -11.92
CA THR A 54 -11.50 -8.90 -11.13
C THR A 54 -10.48 -9.40 -10.12
N ALA A 55 -9.22 -9.51 -10.52
CA ALA A 55 -8.12 -9.93 -9.67
C ALA A 55 -7.87 -8.94 -8.52
N LEU A 56 -7.89 -7.63 -8.81
CA LEU A 56 -7.79 -6.59 -7.78
C LEU A 56 -8.91 -6.69 -6.75
N ILE A 57 -10.17 -6.86 -7.21
CA ILE A 57 -11.32 -7.00 -6.32
C ILE A 57 -11.16 -8.21 -5.38
N LYS A 58 -10.62 -9.33 -5.87
CA LYS A 58 -10.37 -10.50 -5.02
C LYS A 58 -9.37 -10.19 -3.90
N LEU A 59 -8.26 -9.51 -4.20
CA LEU A 59 -7.29 -9.11 -3.17
C LEU A 59 -7.92 -8.19 -2.13
N ILE A 60 -8.69 -7.20 -2.58
CA ILE A 60 -9.34 -6.24 -1.68
C ILE A 60 -10.38 -6.92 -0.78
N ASN A 61 -11.11 -7.91 -1.29
CA ASN A 61 -12.12 -8.65 -0.50
C ASN A 61 -11.53 -9.53 0.61
N GLU A 62 -10.24 -9.88 0.54
CA GLU A 62 -9.54 -10.59 1.62
C GLU A 62 -9.10 -9.66 2.76
N ILE A 63 -9.26 -8.34 2.59
CA ILE A 63 -8.85 -7.35 3.58
C ILE A 63 -10.05 -7.03 4.48
N ASP A 64 -9.87 -7.16 5.78
CA ASP A 64 -10.85 -6.68 6.76
C ASP A 64 -10.67 -5.17 6.94
N PRO A 65 -11.60 -4.33 6.44
CA PRO A 65 -11.44 -2.87 6.47
C PRO A 65 -11.35 -2.28 7.89
N LYS A 66 -11.69 -3.06 8.92
CA LYS A 66 -11.60 -2.63 10.33
C LYS A 66 -10.27 -3.01 11.00
N LYS A 67 -9.56 -3.98 10.43
CA LYS A 67 -8.37 -4.56 11.07
C LYS A 67 -7.13 -4.54 10.20
N ARG A 68 -7.28 -4.41 8.89
CA ARG A 68 -6.18 -4.53 7.93
C ARG A 68 -6.20 -3.36 6.96
N ASN A 69 -5.24 -2.46 7.12
CA ASN A 69 -5.03 -1.35 6.21
C ASN A 69 -3.98 -1.73 5.17
N VAL A 70 -4.13 -1.27 3.95
CA VAL A 70 -3.19 -1.50 2.85
C VAL A 70 -3.03 -0.23 2.03
N THR A 71 -1.96 -0.19 1.23
CA THR A 71 -1.77 0.82 0.19
C THR A 71 -1.92 0.17 -1.17
N ILE A 72 -2.77 0.74 -2.01
CA ILE A 72 -3.00 0.29 -3.39
C ILE A 72 -2.27 1.25 -4.31
N PHE A 73 -1.23 0.78 -4.96
CA PHE A 73 -0.48 1.51 -5.98
C PHE A 73 -1.15 1.33 -7.33
N VAL A 74 -1.63 2.42 -7.92
CA VAL A 74 -2.49 2.41 -9.11
C VAL A 74 -1.75 3.04 -10.27
N SER A 75 -1.63 2.32 -11.38
CA SER A 75 -1.13 2.88 -12.64
C SER A 75 -2.17 3.81 -13.29
N GLY A 76 -1.72 4.80 -14.05
CA GLY A 76 -2.61 5.69 -14.79
C GLY A 76 -3.54 4.93 -15.75
N GLY A 77 -3.04 3.84 -16.35
CA GLY A 77 -3.84 2.91 -17.15
C GLY A 77 -4.96 2.27 -16.34
N MET A 78 -4.65 1.73 -15.16
CA MET A 78 -5.64 1.11 -14.27
C MET A 78 -6.64 2.13 -13.70
N ALA A 79 -6.20 3.37 -13.45
CA ALA A 79 -7.04 4.44 -12.94
C ALA A 79 -8.20 4.80 -13.89
N THR A 80 -8.05 4.54 -15.19
CA THR A 80 -9.09 4.80 -16.19
C THR A 80 -10.11 3.68 -16.31
N VAL A 81 -9.88 2.51 -15.70
CA VAL A 81 -10.84 1.41 -15.75
C VAL A 81 -11.90 1.54 -14.67
N TYR A 82 -13.14 1.31 -15.05
CA TYR A 82 -14.31 1.46 -14.16
C TYR A 82 -14.27 0.58 -12.90
N ARG A 83 -13.56 -0.55 -12.95
CA ARG A 83 -13.50 -1.49 -11.82
C ARG A 83 -12.68 -0.95 -10.65
N LEU A 84 -11.73 -0.05 -10.89
CA LEU A 84 -11.07 0.65 -9.79
C LEU A 84 -12.07 1.51 -9.01
N GLY A 85 -12.96 2.23 -9.70
CA GLY A 85 -14.03 2.99 -9.06
C GLY A 85 -14.92 2.12 -8.17
N VAL A 86 -15.26 0.89 -8.61
CA VAL A 86 -16.06 -0.06 -7.82
C VAL A 86 -15.28 -0.55 -6.60
N ALA A 87 -14.04 -0.97 -6.78
CA ALA A 87 -13.18 -1.43 -5.69
C ALA A 87 -12.97 -0.32 -4.66
N SER A 88 -12.79 0.91 -5.12
CA SER A 88 -12.58 2.06 -4.26
C SER A 88 -13.81 2.45 -3.44
N GLN A 89 -15.01 2.33 -3.95
CA GLN A 89 -16.24 2.75 -3.27
C GLN A 89 -16.59 1.91 -2.03
N GLY A 90 -16.20 0.64 -2.00
CA GLY A 90 -16.57 -0.28 -0.92
C GLY A 90 -15.57 -0.36 0.24
N THR A 91 -14.31 -0.07 -0.03
CA THR A 91 -13.20 -0.41 0.89
C THR A 91 -12.37 0.79 1.35
N MET A 92 -12.67 1.97 0.85
CA MET A 92 -11.79 3.12 0.90
C MET A 92 -11.63 3.82 2.24
N ALA A 93 -12.49 3.56 3.20
CA ALA A 93 -12.43 4.29 4.47
C ALA A 93 -11.14 4.02 5.27
N ASN A 94 -10.43 2.93 4.92
CA ASN A 94 -9.27 2.45 5.67
C ASN A 94 -8.04 2.15 4.80
N HIS A 95 -8.12 2.33 3.47
CA HIS A 95 -7.01 2.04 2.56
C HIS A 95 -6.49 3.32 1.92
N GLU A 96 -5.22 3.28 1.56
CA GLU A 96 -4.55 4.37 0.87
C GLU A 96 -4.47 4.08 -0.62
N LEU A 97 -4.60 5.11 -1.48
CA LEU A 97 -4.23 5.03 -2.88
C LEU A 97 -2.95 5.81 -3.12
N ALA A 98 -2.05 5.21 -3.88
CA ALA A 98 -0.77 5.80 -4.27
C ALA A 98 -0.52 5.58 -5.77
N LEU A 99 0.38 6.37 -6.33
CA LEU A 99 0.69 6.37 -7.75
C LEU A 99 1.67 5.26 -8.11
N TYR A 100 1.41 4.53 -9.20
CA TYR A 100 2.25 3.46 -9.75
C TYR A 100 2.59 3.71 -11.22
N GLY A 101 3.26 4.83 -11.53
CA GLY A 101 3.53 5.21 -12.92
C GLY A 101 2.26 5.42 -13.76
N ASN A 102 2.38 5.47 -15.08
CA ASN A 102 1.26 5.66 -16.02
C ASN A 102 0.95 4.39 -16.82
N ASN A 103 1.97 3.75 -17.36
CA ASN A 103 1.82 2.60 -18.26
C ASN A 103 2.58 1.39 -17.74
N THR A 104 2.05 0.19 -17.99
CA THR A 104 2.73 -1.07 -17.63
C THR A 104 4.08 -1.20 -18.33
N GLY A 105 5.12 -1.53 -17.54
CA GLY A 105 6.49 -1.72 -18.04
C GLY A 105 7.22 -0.41 -18.30
N GLU A 106 6.80 0.69 -17.68
CA GLU A 106 7.43 2.00 -17.79
C GLU A 106 8.78 2.02 -17.08
N ASP A 107 9.83 2.45 -17.79
CA ASP A 107 11.16 2.70 -17.26
C ASP A 107 11.44 4.20 -17.29
N LEU A 108 11.40 4.84 -16.13
CA LEU A 108 11.63 6.28 -16.01
C LEU A 108 13.10 6.65 -16.23
N THR A 109 14.04 5.74 -16.05
CA THR A 109 15.48 6.05 -16.10
C THR A 109 15.98 6.37 -17.50
N ILE A 110 15.28 5.87 -18.54
CA ILE A 110 15.62 6.11 -19.95
C ILE A 110 14.96 7.36 -20.54
N LEU A 111 14.08 8.00 -19.78
CA LEU A 111 13.31 9.17 -20.19
C LEU A 111 13.99 10.47 -19.76
N SER A 112 13.85 11.51 -20.56
CA SER A 112 14.25 12.86 -20.15
C SER A 112 13.38 13.36 -19.00
N ASN A 113 13.87 14.35 -18.23
CA ASN A 113 13.13 14.98 -17.15
C ASN A 113 11.73 15.47 -17.60
N ALA A 114 11.63 16.11 -18.77
CA ALA A 114 10.36 16.61 -19.30
C ALA A 114 9.37 15.47 -19.65
N GLU A 115 9.86 14.34 -20.14
CA GLU A 115 9.04 13.16 -20.43
C GLU A 115 8.57 12.49 -19.14
N GLN A 116 9.46 12.31 -18.14
CA GLN A 116 9.07 11.80 -16.81
C GLN A 116 8.02 12.71 -16.17
N GLU A 117 8.22 14.03 -16.19
CA GLU A 117 7.27 14.99 -15.63
C GLU A 117 5.90 14.89 -16.32
N ALA A 118 5.86 14.82 -17.63
CA ALA A 118 4.61 14.69 -18.40
C ALA A 118 3.86 13.40 -18.02
N ILE A 119 4.58 12.28 -17.95
CA ILE A 119 4.02 10.96 -17.61
C ILE A 119 3.47 10.94 -16.19
N LEU A 120 4.25 11.39 -15.20
CA LEU A 120 3.84 11.37 -13.80
C LEU A 120 2.69 12.35 -13.52
N LYS A 121 2.66 13.51 -14.16
CA LYS A 121 1.53 14.44 -14.12
C LYS A 121 0.26 13.83 -14.72
N ASP A 122 0.37 13.17 -15.88
CA ASP A 122 -0.79 12.52 -16.52
C ASP A 122 -1.34 11.39 -15.64
N ALA A 123 -0.45 10.53 -15.12
CA ALA A 123 -0.84 9.45 -14.22
C ALA A 123 -1.54 9.97 -12.94
N ASN A 124 -0.97 11.01 -12.32
CA ASN A 124 -1.55 11.64 -11.14
C ASN A 124 -2.93 12.24 -11.46
N ASN A 125 -3.08 12.92 -12.59
CA ASN A 125 -4.37 13.48 -13.03
C ASN A 125 -5.41 12.37 -13.29
N ARG A 126 -5.01 11.27 -13.93
CA ARG A 126 -5.92 10.14 -14.19
C ARG A 126 -6.40 9.52 -12.89
N LEU A 127 -5.50 9.30 -11.94
CA LEU A 127 -5.87 8.75 -10.63
C LEU A 127 -6.78 9.71 -9.86
N TYR A 128 -6.46 10.99 -9.83
CA TYR A 128 -7.27 12.03 -9.22
C TYR A 128 -8.69 12.09 -9.81
N HIS A 129 -8.82 12.12 -11.14
CA HIS A 129 -10.13 12.22 -11.79
C HIS A 129 -10.94 10.92 -11.69
N CYS A 130 -10.34 9.75 -11.75
CA CYS A 130 -11.01 8.48 -11.51
C CYS A 130 -11.65 8.46 -10.12
N TYR A 131 -11.00 9.09 -9.18
CA TYR A 131 -11.43 9.19 -7.81
C TYR A 131 -12.61 10.15 -7.62
N VAL A 132 -12.56 11.30 -8.26
CA VAL A 132 -13.64 12.30 -8.24
C VAL A 132 -14.94 11.74 -8.80
N CYS A 133 -14.89 10.86 -9.80
CA CYS A 133 -16.05 10.16 -10.32
C CYS A 133 -16.69 9.20 -9.30
N GLY A 134 -15.96 8.78 -8.28
CA GLY A 134 -16.42 7.85 -7.23
C GLY A 134 -16.72 8.48 -5.87
N GLY A 135 -16.41 9.75 -5.61
CA GLY A 135 -16.57 10.33 -4.28
C GLY A 135 -15.59 11.44 -3.93
N LYS A 136 -15.04 11.48 -2.74
CA LYS A 136 -14.23 12.56 -2.18
C LYS A 136 -12.90 12.72 -2.91
N HIS A 137 -12.41 13.97 -3.00
CA HIS A 137 -11.03 14.24 -3.38
C HIS A 137 -10.08 13.49 -2.46
N ILE A 138 -9.21 12.64 -3.03
CA ILE A 138 -8.11 12.05 -2.28
C ILE A 138 -6.81 12.65 -2.76
N ASP A 139 -6.08 13.08 -1.79
CA ASP A 139 -4.75 13.59 -1.94
C ASP A 139 -3.79 12.41 -2.16
N ILE A 140 -3.23 12.31 -3.35
CA ILE A 140 -2.25 11.27 -3.67
C ILE A 140 -0.91 11.69 -3.07
N ARG A 141 -0.44 10.96 -2.04
CA ARG A 141 0.75 11.31 -1.28
C ARG A 141 1.91 10.34 -1.45
N GLY A 142 1.68 9.24 -2.14
CA GLY A 142 2.65 8.18 -2.33
C GLY A 142 2.92 7.83 -3.77
N PHE A 143 4.12 7.34 -4.02
CA PHE A 143 4.55 6.86 -5.32
C PHE A 143 5.38 5.59 -5.18
N ARG A 144 5.31 4.71 -6.18
CA ARG A 144 6.27 3.65 -6.43
C ARG A 144 6.54 3.52 -7.92
N PRO A 145 7.81 3.51 -8.37
CA PRO A 145 8.14 3.31 -9.77
C PRO A 145 7.89 1.86 -10.18
N GLN A 146 7.47 1.63 -11.41
CA GLN A 146 7.44 0.30 -11.98
C GLN A 146 8.87 -0.23 -12.13
N GLY A 147 9.07 -1.53 -11.90
CA GLY A 147 10.40 -2.14 -11.97
C GLY A 147 11.45 -1.57 -11.01
N PHE A 148 11.09 -0.66 -10.11
CA PHE A 148 12.01 0.14 -9.27
C PHE A 148 12.90 1.09 -10.09
N GLU A 149 12.54 1.37 -11.35
CA GLU A 149 13.29 2.20 -12.27
C GLU A 149 13.02 3.69 -12.00
N GLN A 150 14.01 4.36 -11.41
CA GLN A 150 13.94 5.78 -11.02
C GLN A 150 15.33 6.41 -10.97
N ASN A 151 15.37 7.74 -11.05
CA ASN A 151 16.58 8.53 -10.92
C ASN A 151 16.32 9.84 -10.14
N GLU A 152 17.32 10.72 -10.03
CA GLU A 152 17.19 11.99 -9.31
C GLU A 152 16.10 12.91 -9.91
N ASP A 153 15.94 12.93 -11.24
CA ASP A 153 14.87 13.69 -11.88
C ASP A 153 13.50 13.22 -11.42
N THR A 154 13.29 11.90 -11.30
CA THR A 154 12.08 11.32 -10.75
C THR A 154 11.78 11.87 -9.36
N LEU A 155 12.77 11.87 -8.46
CA LEU A 155 12.61 12.35 -7.07
C LEU A 155 12.22 13.85 -7.04
N ARG A 156 12.85 14.69 -7.87
CA ARG A 156 12.52 16.12 -7.98
C ARG A 156 11.10 16.37 -8.49
N ILE A 157 10.66 15.57 -9.46
CA ILE A 157 9.29 15.65 -10.00
C ILE A 157 8.28 15.26 -8.91
N LEU A 158 8.55 14.22 -8.12
CA LEU A 158 7.69 13.80 -7.03
C LEU A 158 7.51 14.89 -5.95
N GLU A 159 8.59 15.59 -5.58
CA GLU A 159 8.49 16.77 -4.70
C GLU A 159 7.57 17.85 -5.26
N ASN A 160 7.71 18.17 -6.56
CA ASN A 160 6.87 19.17 -7.23
C ASN A 160 5.40 18.75 -7.30
N LEU A 161 5.11 17.45 -7.26
CA LEU A 161 3.76 16.88 -7.20
C LEU A 161 3.23 16.77 -5.76
N SER A 162 3.96 17.23 -4.76
CA SER A 162 3.63 17.11 -3.34
C SER A 162 3.47 15.67 -2.87
N ILE A 163 4.19 14.74 -3.48
CA ILE A 163 4.33 13.36 -3.03
C ILE A 163 5.20 13.36 -1.77
N ILE A 164 4.79 12.62 -0.75
CA ILE A 164 5.45 12.57 0.57
C ILE A 164 6.43 11.41 0.65
N TYR A 165 6.12 10.29 0.00
CA TYR A 165 6.98 9.11 0.04
C TYR A 165 7.12 8.42 -1.30
N ASN A 166 8.24 7.72 -1.43
CA ASN A 166 8.58 6.89 -2.58
C ASN A 166 8.96 5.48 -2.10
N ALA A 167 8.17 4.48 -2.50
CA ALA A 167 8.41 3.07 -2.22
C ALA A 167 9.22 2.36 -3.33
N GLY A 168 10.14 3.09 -3.97
CA GLY A 168 11.07 2.58 -4.96
C GLY A 168 12.41 2.10 -4.37
N PHE A 169 12.47 1.86 -3.06
CA PHE A 169 13.66 1.43 -2.34
C PHE A 169 13.51 -0.01 -1.85
N GLN A 170 14.63 -0.70 -1.65
CA GLN A 170 14.69 -2.09 -1.21
C GLN A 170 15.79 -2.22 -0.16
N GLN A 171 15.47 -2.79 0.98
CA GLN A 171 16.41 -2.98 2.08
C GLN A 171 17.67 -3.72 1.60
N GLY A 172 18.83 -3.11 1.76
CA GLY A 172 20.12 -3.70 1.37
C GLY A 172 20.37 -3.86 -0.13
N LEU A 173 19.40 -3.51 -1.02
CA LEU A 173 19.54 -3.64 -2.47
C LEU A 173 19.46 -2.29 -3.21
N ILE A 174 18.44 -1.47 -2.91
CA ILE A 174 18.25 -0.14 -3.50
C ILE A 174 18.03 0.83 -2.35
N TYR A 175 19.02 1.65 -2.03
CA TYR A 175 19.01 2.53 -0.88
C TYR A 175 19.75 3.84 -1.15
N ALA A 176 19.50 4.86 -0.34
CA ALA A 176 20.30 6.07 -0.33
C ALA A 176 21.58 5.85 0.52
N PRO A 177 22.70 6.53 0.22
CA PRO A 177 23.93 6.39 0.97
C PRO A 177 23.74 6.57 2.49
N GLY A 178 24.22 5.62 3.28
CA GLY A 178 24.08 5.62 4.75
C GLY A 178 22.81 4.96 5.28
N HIS A 179 21.94 4.43 4.40
CA HIS A 179 20.67 3.80 4.74
C HIS A 179 20.57 2.33 4.30
N GLU A 180 21.74 1.67 4.17
CA GLU A 180 21.86 0.28 3.70
C GLU A 180 21.07 -0.71 4.56
N GLU A 181 21.08 -0.49 5.87
CA GLU A 181 20.49 -1.38 6.87
C GLU A 181 19.09 -0.94 7.31
N ASP A 182 18.59 0.20 6.81
CA ASP A 182 17.33 0.76 7.27
C ASP A 182 16.14 -0.06 6.78
N ALA A 183 15.35 -0.56 7.74
CA ALA A 183 14.08 -1.25 7.48
C ALA A 183 12.86 -0.32 7.60
N TRP A 184 13.00 0.77 8.35
CA TRP A 184 11.97 1.79 8.50
C TRP A 184 12.10 2.89 7.44
N PRO A 185 11.00 3.55 7.06
CA PRO A 185 11.08 4.74 6.21
C PRO A 185 12.03 5.80 6.77
N TYR A 186 12.78 6.44 5.89
CA TYR A 186 13.71 7.52 6.23
C TYR A 186 13.58 8.69 5.26
N LEU A 187 13.90 9.89 5.73
CA LEU A 187 13.91 11.09 4.90
C LEU A 187 15.12 11.09 3.98
N LEU A 188 14.92 11.30 2.69
CA LEU A 188 16.02 11.40 1.72
C LEU A 188 16.78 12.72 1.88
N ASP A 189 18.10 12.63 1.94
CA ASP A 189 18.98 13.79 2.03
C ASP A 189 18.78 14.74 0.84
N GLY A 190 18.48 15.99 1.14
CA GLY A 190 18.26 17.04 0.12
C GLY A 190 16.90 16.99 -0.60
N PHE A 191 15.97 16.19 -0.08
CA PHE A 191 14.59 16.10 -0.57
C PHE A 191 13.60 16.21 0.57
N LYS A 192 12.36 16.63 0.25
CA LYS A 192 11.21 16.53 1.13
C LYS A 192 10.40 15.27 0.82
N LEU A 193 11.08 14.15 0.78
CA LEU A 193 10.53 12.88 0.33
C LEU A 193 11.09 11.75 1.20
N TYR A 194 10.21 10.89 1.72
CA TYR A 194 10.63 9.70 2.44
C TYR A 194 10.89 8.54 1.47
N ALA A 195 12.02 7.87 1.66
CA ALA A 195 12.25 6.53 1.11
C ALA A 195 11.51 5.49 1.97
N VAL A 196 10.84 4.56 1.33
CA VAL A 196 10.20 3.42 2.00
C VAL A 196 10.89 2.15 1.52
N PRO A 197 11.75 1.53 2.33
CA PRO A 197 12.42 0.28 1.99
C PRO A 197 11.43 -0.88 1.97
N ILE A 198 11.36 -1.59 0.85
CA ILE A 198 10.65 -2.86 0.77
C ILE A 198 11.53 -3.93 1.41
N THR A 199 10.93 -4.79 2.22
CA THR A 199 11.65 -5.90 2.87
C THR A 199 12.26 -6.83 1.81
N THR A 200 13.47 -7.31 2.08
CA THR A 200 14.15 -8.31 1.26
C THR A 200 14.30 -9.64 1.99
N ALA A 201 14.51 -10.71 1.24
CA ALA A 201 14.78 -12.03 1.76
C ALA A 201 15.60 -12.84 0.77
N LYS A 202 16.20 -13.94 1.23
CA LYS A 202 16.95 -14.86 0.35
C LYS A 202 16.01 -15.74 -0.44
N VAL A 203 16.09 -15.63 -1.77
CA VAL A 203 15.37 -16.46 -2.74
C VAL A 203 16.42 -17.20 -3.57
N ASN A 204 16.41 -18.52 -3.56
CA ASN A 204 17.40 -19.35 -4.25
C ASN A 204 18.88 -19.01 -3.91
N GLY A 205 19.11 -18.48 -2.70
CA GLY A 205 20.44 -18.11 -2.21
C GLY A 205 20.88 -16.67 -2.47
N GLU A 206 20.11 -15.91 -3.24
CA GLU A 206 20.34 -14.49 -3.54
C GLU A 206 19.35 -13.61 -2.80
N GLU A 207 19.78 -12.39 -2.42
CA GLU A 207 18.90 -11.41 -1.80
C GLU A 207 17.91 -10.89 -2.82
N ALA A 208 16.64 -10.82 -2.45
CA ALA A 208 15.55 -10.42 -3.34
C ALA A 208 14.46 -9.66 -2.58
N VAL A 209 13.82 -8.73 -3.25
CA VAL A 209 12.67 -7.99 -2.72
C VAL A 209 11.48 -8.92 -2.48
N LEU A 210 10.75 -8.74 -1.37
CA LEU A 210 9.49 -9.44 -1.11
C LEU A 210 8.37 -8.91 -2.03
N TYR A 211 8.41 -9.40 -3.27
CA TYR A 211 7.48 -9.05 -4.32
C TYR A 211 7.05 -10.30 -5.10
N ASP A 212 5.77 -10.57 -5.14
CA ASP A 212 5.21 -11.80 -5.71
C ASP A 212 5.55 -12.01 -7.20
N LYS A 213 5.64 -10.93 -7.98
CA LYS A 213 6.09 -11.03 -9.40
C LYS A 213 7.50 -11.62 -9.47
N TYR A 214 8.42 -11.07 -8.66
CA TYR A 214 9.81 -11.51 -8.66
C TYR A 214 9.94 -12.96 -8.22
N VAL A 215 9.33 -13.34 -7.09
CA VAL A 215 9.46 -14.71 -6.58
C VAL A 215 8.82 -15.74 -7.50
N LYS A 216 7.75 -15.36 -8.21
CA LYS A 216 7.14 -16.20 -9.25
C LYS A 216 8.07 -16.40 -10.46
N GLU A 217 8.76 -15.35 -10.89
CA GLU A 217 9.78 -15.43 -11.96
C GLU A 217 10.96 -16.31 -11.56
N GLN A 218 11.30 -16.34 -10.27
CA GLN A 218 12.30 -17.27 -9.69
C GLN A 218 11.78 -18.71 -9.52
N GLY A 219 10.55 -18.99 -9.92
CA GLY A 219 9.94 -20.32 -9.94
C GLY A 219 9.41 -20.81 -8.59
N LEU A 220 9.24 -19.95 -7.57
CA LEU A 220 8.63 -20.37 -6.31
C LEU A 220 7.14 -20.68 -6.52
N SER A 221 6.67 -21.74 -5.86
CA SER A 221 5.23 -22.03 -5.75
C SER A 221 4.56 -21.10 -4.74
N GLY A 222 3.23 -21.04 -4.76
CA GLY A 222 2.47 -20.26 -3.75
C GLY A 222 2.75 -20.72 -2.32
N SER A 223 2.96 -22.03 -2.08
CA SER A 223 3.33 -22.52 -0.74
C SER A 223 4.72 -22.07 -0.31
N GLN A 224 5.71 -22.08 -1.18
CA GLN A 224 7.06 -21.59 -0.91
C GLN A 224 7.04 -20.07 -0.66
N TRP A 225 6.25 -19.33 -1.43
CA TRP A 225 6.03 -17.91 -1.18
C TRP A 225 5.42 -17.63 0.20
N GLN A 226 4.39 -18.40 0.59
CA GLN A 226 3.79 -18.29 1.91
C GLN A 226 4.80 -18.55 3.03
N GLU A 227 5.60 -19.63 2.92
CA GLU A 227 6.64 -19.97 3.90
C GLU A 227 7.69 -18.86 4.02
N LEU A 228 8.11 -18.28 2.90
CA LEU A 228 9.06 -17.17 2.87
C LEU A 228 8.50 -15.93 3.60
N LEU A 229 7.24 -15.57 3.32
CA LEU A 229 6.55 -14.44 3.96
C LEU A 229 6.46 -14.63 5.48
N GLN A 230 6.06 -15.81 5.94
CA GLN A 230 5.92 -16.10 7.37
C GLN A 230 7.28 -16.10 8.07
N SER A 231 8.29 -16.73 7.47
CA SER A 231 9.65 -16.77 8.02
C SER A 231 10.24 -15.36 8.15
N LYS A 232 10.08 -14.52 7.13
CA LYS A 232 10.60 -13.16 7.15
C LYS A 232 9.82 -12.24 8.10
N PHE A 233 8.52 -12.43 8.21
CA PHE A 233 7.72 -11.76 9.24
C PHE A 233 8.23 -12.08 10.65
N ASP A 234 8.46 -13.36 10.96
CA ASP A 234 8.96 -13.79 12.26
C ASP A 234 10.37 -13.24 12.56
N GLU A 235 11.22 -13.13 11.53
CA GLU A 235 12.53 -12.49 11.64
C GLU A 235 12.38 -11.01 11.98
N ASN A 236 11.59 -10.27 11.22
CA ASN A 236 11.36 -8.85 11.41
C ASN A 236 10.72 -8.53 12.79
N VAL A 237 9.84 -9.40 13.28
CA VAL A 237 9.27 -9.27 14.63
C VAL A 237 10.35 -9.34 15.70
N ARG A 238 11.33 -10.23 15.56
CA ARG A 238 12.45 -10.32 16.50
C ARG A 238 13.36 -9.10 16.45
N ASP A 239 13.54 -8.53 15.27
CA ASP A 239 14.43 -7.40 15.01
C ASP A 239 13.76 -6.03 15.25
N GLY A 240 12.46 -6.01 15.54
CA GLY A 240 11.67 -4.78 15.69
C GLY A 240 11.50 -3.99 14.39
N ALA A 241 11.64 -4.68 13.25
CA ALA A 241 11.51 -4.12 11.92
C ALA A 241 10.09 -4.31 11.35
N PRO A 242 9.61 -3.43 10.47
CA PRO A 242 8.35 -3.65 9.75
C PRO A 242 8.52 -4.71 8.66
N THR A 243 7.47 -5.45 8.35
CA THR A 243 7.40 -6.30 7.16
C THR A 243 6.68 -5.55 6.06
N VAL A 244 7.40 -5.10 5.06
CA VAL A 244 6.88 -4.36 3.90
C VAL A 244 6.91 -5.30 2.68
N VAL A 245 5.75 -5.62 2.12
CA VAL A 245 5.61 -6.62 1.06
C VAL A 245 4.70 -6.14 -0.06
N ILE A 246 5.03 -6.52 -1.30
CA ILE A 246 4.27 -6.16 -2.50
C ILE A 246 3.55 -7.38 -3.06
N PHE A 247 2.26 -7.20 -3.34
CA PHE A 247 1.42 -8.15 -4.06
C PHE A 247 0.88 -7.50 -5.34
N SER A 248 1.02 -8.18 -6.47
CA SER A 248 0.44 -7.74 -7.73
C SER A 248 -0.94 -8.36 -7.94
N ASN A 249 -1.91 -7.57 -8.38
CA ASN A 249 -3.21 -8.10 -8.80
C ASN A 249 -3.07 -9.15 -9.91
N LEU A 250 -2.07 -8.99 -10.79
CA LEU A 250 -1.82 -9.92 -11.90
C LEU A 250 -1.22 -11.25 -11.46
N VAL A 251 -0.64 -11.34 -10.26
CA VAL A 251 -0.04 -12.56 -9.69
C VAL A 251 -0.91 -13.09 -8.56
N SER A 252 -1.02 -12.33 -7.47
CA SER A 252 -1.72 -12.77 -6.26
C SER A 252 -3.25 -12.63 -6.34
N GLY A 253 -3.80 -12.09 -7.44
CA GLY A 253 -5.25 -12.03 -7.64
C GLY A 253 -5.91 -13.38 -7.97
N ASN A 254 -5.16 -14.47 -8.12
CA ASN A 254 -5.67 -15.80 -8.47
C ASN A 254 -4.78 -16.95 -7.99
N GLY A 255 -5.39 -18.16 -7.93
CA GLY A 255 -4.68 -19.44 -7.72
C GLY A 255 -3.93 -19.49 -6.39
N GLU A 256 -2.83 -20.27 -6.39
CA GLU A 256 -2.03 -20.54 -5.19
C GLU A 256 -1.40 -19.30 -4.56
N TYR A 257 -1.15 -18.25 -5.34
CA TYR A 257 -0.63 -16.98 -4.83
C TYR A 257 -1.71 -16.16 -4.08
N LEU A 258 -2.99 -16.27 -4.48
CA LEU A 258 -4.11 -15.71 -3.70
C LEU A 258 -4.25 -16.43 -2.36
N ASP A 259 -4.07 -17.75 -2.35
CA ASP A 259 -4.09 -18.53 -1.11
C ASP A 259 -2.92 -18.16 -0.19
N ALA A 260 -1.72 -17.98 -0.75
CA ALA A 260 -0.55 -17.48 -0.01
C ALA A 260 -0.79 -16.10 0.60
N TYR A 261 -1.36 -15.18 -0.17
CA TYR A 261 -1.75 -13.84 0.29
C TYR A 261 -2.72 -13.92 1.49
N ARG A 262 -3.83 -14.66 1.34
CA ARG A 262 -4.84 -14.87 2.39
C ARG A 262 -4.21 -15.45 3.65
N ASN A 263 -3.46 -16.54 3.50
CA ASN A 263 -2.83 -17.23 4.61
C ASN A 263 -1.80 -16.36 5.33
N PHE A 264 -1.05 -15.52 4.62
CA PHE A 264 -0.13 -14.56 5.23
C PHE A 264 -0.88 -13.48 6.03
N LEU A 265 -1.95 -12.92 5.49
CA LEU A 265 -2.79 -11.96 6.21
C LEU A 265 -3.31 -12.57 7.52
N ASP A 266 -3.79 -13.81 7.49
CA ASP A 266 -4.33 -14.48 8.68
C ASP A 266 -3.21 -14.84 9.67
N TYR A 267 -2.04 -15.26 9.18
CA TYR A 267 -0.88 -15.55 10.01
C TYR A 267 -0.43 -14.29 10.77
N ALA A 268 -0.14 -13.21 10.06
CA ALA A 268 0.30 -11.96 10.66
C ALA A 268 -0.74 -11.39 11.65
N GLY A 269 -2.03 -11.41 11.26
CA GLY A 269 -3.11 -10.94 12.12
C GLY A 269 -3.25 -11.78 13.40
N SER A 270 -3.10 -13.10 13.32
CA SER A 270 -3.14 -14.01 14.48
C SER A 270 -1.96 -13.81 15.43
N ASN A 271 -0.84 -13.30 14.91
CA ASN A 271 0.33 -12.92 15.69
C ASN A 271 0.31 -11.45 16.17
N GLY A 272 -0.85 -10.79 16.11
CA GLY A 272 -1.07 -9.46 16.68
C GLY A 272 -0.49 -8.32 15.82
N ALA A 273 -0.23 -8.55 14.55
CA ALA A 273 0.30 -7.53 13.67
C ALA A 273 -0.70 -6.36 13.46
N ARG A 274 -0.17 -5.14 13.47
CA ARG A 274 -0.85 -3.94 13.01
C ARG A 274 -0.59 -3.77 11.52
N PHE A 275 -1.67 -3.66 10.76
CA PHE A 275 -1.58 -3.40 9.32
C PHE A 275 -1.68 -1.91 9.10
N LEU A 276 -0.60 -1.32 8.61
CA LEU A 276 -0.48 0.11 8.34
C LEU A 276 -0.49 0.38 6.85
N THR A 277 -1.14 1.47 6.44
CA THR A 277 -0.88 2.02 5.11
C THR A 277 0.56 2.53 5.02
N THR A 278 1.05 2.77 3.82
CA THR A 278 2.44 3.27 3.65
C THR A 278 2.59 4.67 4.24
N LEU A 279 1.60 5.53 4.11
CA LEU A 279 1.62 6.84 4.75
C LEU A 279 1.66 6.71 6.28
N GLN A 280 0.85 5.82 6.87
CA GLN A 280 0.90 5.57 8.32
C GLN A 280 2.26 5.01 8.78
N LEU A 281 2.89 4.16 7.96
CA LEU A 281 4.23 3.65 8.25
C LEU A 281 5.27 4.79 8.24
N VAL A 282 5.18 5.71 7.28
CA VAL A 282 6.02 6.93 7.21
C VAL A 282 5.77 7.81 8.43
N GLU A 283 4.52 8.01 8.83
CA GLU A 283 4.17 8.78 10.03
C GLU A 283 4.75 8.19 11.31
N GLU A 284 4.73 6.86 11.46
CA GLU A 284 5.36 6.21 12.60
C GLU A 284 6.89 6.35 12.59
N ALA A 285 7.53 6.23 11.42
CA ALA A 285 8.96 6.44 11.28
C ALA A 285 9.35 7.89 11.63
N ALA A 286 8.64 8.89 11.09
CA ALA A 286 8.86 10.29 11.40
C ALA A 286 8.63 10.63 12.89
N ALA A 287 7.71 9.92 13.55
CA ALA A 287 7.49 10.10 15.00
C ALA A 287 8.66 9.56 15.84
N LYS A 288 9.39 8.56 15.34
CA LYS A 288 10.61 8.02 15.98
C LYS A 288 11.82 8.94 15.79
N ASP A 289 11.85 9.71 14.71
CA ASP A 289 12.86 10.73 14.43
C ASP A 289 12.22 12.11 14.17
N PRO A 290 11.90 12.88 15.22
CA PRO A 290 11.25 14.18 15.08
C PRO A 290 12.03 15.21 14.23
N GLY A 291 13.33 15.03 14.04
CA GLY A 291 14.18 15.88 13.20
C GLY A 291 13.92 15.71 11.70
N SER A 292 13.30 14.59 11.31
CA SER A 292 13.02 14.25 9.91
C SER A 292 11.60 14.62 9.45
N THR A 293 10.77 15.27 10.28
CA THR A 293 9.39 15.62 9.92
C THR A 293 9.35 16.74 8.89
N ILE A 294 8.60 16.56 7.79
CA ILE A 294 8.37 17.57 6.76
C ILE A 294 6.96 18.20 6.88
N PRO A 295 6.79 19.51 6.51
CA PRO A 295 5.50 20.19 6.62
C PRO A 295 4.35 19.51 5.88
N GLU A 296 4.62 18.93 4.72
CA GLU A 296 3.67 18.20 3.87
C GLU A 296 3.05 16.99 4.60
N LEU A 297 3.84 16.30 5.43
CA LEU A 297 3.36 15.20 6.27
C LEU A 297 2.41 15.69 7.37
N GLU A 298 2.70 16.86 7.96
CA GLU A 298 1.82 17.46 8.97
C GLU A 298 0.49 17.92 8.37
N GLU A 299 0.50 18.42 7.13
CA GLU A 299 -0.72 18.81 6.40
C GLU A 299 -1.57 17.57 6.08
N ALA A 300 -0.97 16.46 5.65
CA ALA A 300 -1.67 15.22 5.39
C ALA A 300 -2.36 14.68 6.65
N ARG A 301 -1.69 14.75 7.81
CA ARG A 301 -2.28 14.39 9.11
C ARG A 301 -3.50 15.24 9.46
N LYS A 302 -3.45 16.53 9.21
CA LYS A 302 -4.59 17.46 9.47
C LYS A 302 -5.77 17.12 8.56
N GLY A 303 -5.54 16.92 7.26
CA GLY A 303 -6.57 16.53 6.30
C GLY A 303 -7.26 15.20 6.64
N ALA A 304 -6.51 14.21 7.16
CA ALA A 304 -7.07 12.95 7.61
C ALA A 304 -7.96 13.08 8.86
N MET A 305 -7.69 14.05 9.75
CA MET A 305 -8.51 14.32 10.95
C MET A 305 -9.82 15.02 10.63
N ASP A 306 -9.88 15.80 9.55
CA ASP A 306 -11.08 16.54 9.15
C ASP A 306 -12.12 15.69 8.39
N VAL A 307 -11.79 14.44 8.04
CA VAL A 307 -12.72 13.50 7.42
C VAL A 307 -13.71 12.98 8.46
N ASN A 308 -14.81 13.69 8.62
CA ASN A 308 -15.90 13.29 9.53
C ASN A 308 -16.55 11.98 9.00
N PRO A 309 -16.50 10.85 9.75
CA PRO A 309 -17.06 9.58 9.30
C PRO A 309 -18.60 9.58 9.21
N SER A 310 -19.27 10.67 9.60
CA SER A 310 -20.74 10.77 9.58
C SER A 310 -21.34 11.12 8.22
N GLU A 311 -20.56 11.48 7.20
CA GLU A 311 -21.06 11.68 5.84
C GLU A 311 -21.07 10.39 5.00
N LYS A 312 -21.58 9.31 5.59
CA LYS A 312 -21.94 8.11 4.83
C LYS A 312 -23.17 8.43 3.97
N GLY A 313 -22.98 8.56 2.66
CA GLY A 313 -24.10 8.34 1.75
C GLY A 313 -24.47 9.41 0.74
N SER A 314 -23.71 10.46 0.50
CA SER A 314 -23.95 11.26 -0.71
C SER A 314 -23.11 10.70 -1.87
N VAL A 315 -23.79 10.04 -2.81
CA VAL A 315 -23.21 9.74 -4.12
C VAL A 315 -22.97 11.08 -4.80
N ILE A 316 -21.72 11.54 -4.83
CA ILE A 316 -21.38 12.73 -5.60
C ILE A 316 -21.42 12.34 -7.07
N VAL A 317 -22.40 12.82 -7.77
CA VAL A 317 -22.50 12.69 -9.23
C VAL A 317 -21.44 13.60 -9.83
N CYS A 318 -20.58 13.04 -10.71
CA CYS A 318 -19.59 13.81 -11.44
C CYS A 318 -20.31 14.96 -12.19
N PRO A 319 -19.92 16.24 -11.99
CA PRO A 319 -20.59 17.38 -12.61
C PRO A 319 -20.59 17.34 -14.16
N THR A 320 -19.67 16.60 -14.75
CA THR A 320 -19.57 16.41 -16.20
C THR A 320 -20.32 15.19 -16.72
N CYS A 321 -20.90 14.36 -15.83
CA CYS A 321 -21.64 13.15 -16.16
C CYS A 321 -23.14 13.30 -15.81
N ASP A 322 -23.72 14.47 -15.99
CA ASP A 322 -24.95 14.93 -15.34
C ASP A 322 -26.27 14.29 -15.81
N GLU A 323 -26.29 13.23 -16.61
CA GLU A 323 -27.57 12.69 -17.10
C GLU A 323 -27.81 11.17 -16.99
N ALA A 324 -26.91 10.40 -16.39
CA ALA A 324 -27.20 8.99 -16.14
C ALA A 324 -28.17 8.84 -14.96
N LYS A 325 -29.46 8.86 -15.22
CA LYS A 325 -30.50 8.59 -14.20
C LYS A 325 -30.33 7.19 -13.64
N ALA A 326 -30.00 7.11 -12.34
CA ALA A 326 -29.95 5.84 -11.62
C ALA A 326 -31.33 5.19 -11.62
N GLU A 327 -31.50 4.05 -12.28
CA GLU A 327 -32.66 3.21 -12.12
C GLU A 327 -32.70 2.67 -10.68
N LYS A 328 -33.81 2.93 -9.98
CA LYS A 328 -34.02 2.42 -8.62
C LYS A 328 -34.05 0.89 -8.67
N GLY A 329 -33.10 0.25 -8.03
CA GLY A 329 -33.05 -1.19 -7.86
C GLY A 329 -31.88 -1.93 -8.53
N ALA A 330 -31.00 -1.24 -9.26
CA ALA A 330 -29.76 -1.88 -9.76
C ALA A 330 -28.79 -2.17 -8.63
N SER A 331 -28.14 -3.33 -8.65
CA SER A 331 -27.08 -3.62 -7.69
C SER A 331 -25.93 -2.60 -7.84
N ILE A 332 -25.26 -2.25 -6.75
CA ILE A 332 -24.14 -1.31 -6.75
C ILE A 332 -23.10 -1.68 -7.82
N ILE A 333 -22.85 -2.97 -8.01
CA ILE A 333 -21.91 -3.50 -9.01
C ILE A 333 -22.37 -3.20 -10.44
N SER A 334 -23.65 -3.46 -10.77
CA SER A 334 -24.18 -3.19 -12.12
C SER A 334 -24.26 -1.69 -12.42
N TYR A 335 -24.55 -0.86 -11.45
CA TYR A 335 -24.55 0.59 -11.57
C TYR A 335 -23.15 1.15 -11.84
N SER A 336 -22.15 0.71 -11.08
CA SER A 336 -20.77 1.16 -11.24
C SER A 336 -20.16 0.73 -12.58
N VAL A 337 -20.48 -0.48 -13.05
CA VAL A 337 -20.06 -0.99 -14.36
C VAL A 337 -20.64 -0.14 -15.50
N ARG A 338 -21.92 0.22 -15.44
CA ARG A 338 -22.54 1.08 -16.47
C ARG A 338 -21.93 2.48 -16.50
N LYS A 339 -21.73 3.11 -15.32
CA LYS A 339 -21.15 4.46 -15.24
C LYS A 339 -19.72 4.54 -15.76
N SER A 340 -18.89 3.56 -15.43
CA SER A 340 -17.51 3.57 -15.89
C SER A 340 -17.37 3.29 -17.39
N LYS A 341 -18.27 2.50 -17.98
CA LYS A 341 -18.33 2.38 -19.46
C LYS A 341 -18.71 3.69 -20.13
N GLU A 342 -19.66 4.44 -19.55
CA GLU A 342 -20.04 5.75 -20.07
C GLU A 342 -18.92 6.79 -19.90
N CYS A 343 -18.19 6.77 -18.79
CA CYS A 343 -17.03 7.64 -18.59
C CYS A 343 -15.86 7.36 -19.56
N LEU A 344 -15.66 6.11 -19.97
CA LEU A 344 -14.63 5.74 -20.94
C LEU A 344 -14.91 6.28 -22.36
N ASN A 345 -16.19 6.56 -22.67
CA ASN A 345 -16.62 7.08 -23.96
C ASN A 345 -16.86 8.61 -23.97
N CYS A 346 -16.59 9.30 -22.86
CA CYS A 346 -16.64 10.76 -22.81
C CYS A 346 -15.43 11.32 -23.59
N THR A 347 -15.68 11.91 -24.75
CA THR A 347 -14.70 12.73 -25.44
C THR A 347 -14.54 14.08 -24.71
N ASP A 348 -13.40 14.75 -24.87
CA ASP A 348 -13.05 16.03 -24.23
C ASP A 348 -14.09 17.16 -24.36
N ASN A 349 -15.14 16.96 -25.16
CA ASN A 349 -16.22 17.93 -25.39
C ASN A 349 -17.56 17.60 -24.72
N GLY A 350 -17.61 16.61 -23.81
CA GLY A 350 -18.83 16.30 -23.04
C GLY A 350 -20.02 15.76 -23.86
N THR A 351 -19.81 15.37 -25.12
CA THR A 351 -20.87 14.84 -25.98
C THR A 351 -20.77 13.32 -26.06
N ILE A 352 -21.77 12.64 -25.50
CA ILE A 352 -21.90 11.17 -25.59
C ILE A 352 -22.49 10.83 -26.96
N ASN A 353 -21.74 10.13 -27.78
CA ASN A 353 -22.26 9.60 -29.05
C ASN A 353 -23.04 8.29 -28.76
N SER A 354 -24.36 8.37 -28.77
CA SER A 354 -25.27 7.26 -28.41
C SER A 354 -25.44 6.19 -29.52
N THR A 355 -24.64 6.21 -30.56
CA THR A 355 -24.86 5.39 -31.79
C THR A 355 -23.99 4.13 -31.90
N GLU A 356 -23.11 3.84 -30.93
CA GLU A 356 -22.24 2.64 -30.97
C GLU A 356 -22.56 1.57 -29.90
N LEU A 357 -23.77 1.53 -29.42
CA LEU A 357 -24.25 0.48 -28.50
C LEU A 357 -25.29 -0.40 -29.20
N ALA A 358 -24.86 -1.23 -30.14
CA ALA A 358 -25.61 -2.35 -30.68
C ALA A 358 -24.74 -3.63 -30.59
#